data_6c2149fb3e39dd23fefe816173612e25
#
_entry.id   6c2149fb3e39dd23fefe816173612e25
#
_cell.length_a   1.000
_cell.length_b   1.000
_cell.length_c   1.000
_cell.angle_alpha   90.00
_cell.angle_beta   90.00
_cell.angle_gamma   90.00
#
_symmetry.space_group_name_H-M   'P 1'
#
loop_
_entity.id
_entity.type
_entity.pdbx_description
1 polymer ?
#
loop_
_entity_poly.entity_id
_entity_poly.type
_entity_poly.pdbx_seq_one_letter_code
_entity_poly.pdbx_strand_id
1 'polypeptide(L)'
;MIRVTGNNSLLMSSLNTDTDNDTKVVDLLKKSSETEKNSKITGKKSEEYDSVKKSASSLKASAAVLSETGEDSIFAKAEESGDYSDLISLIERFTGDYNSLLESLSDLDTDKSANYSKELKSIISGQSEALQKVGITVDSNGKLVIDEVTLKNADKKELKDLFQ
;
A
#
# COMPACT_ATOMS: atom_id res chain seq x y z
N MET A 1 23.88 13.90 23.38
CA MET A 1 22.60 14.25 22.74
C MET A 1 22.50 13.47 21.45
N ILE A 2 21.85 12.33 21.48
CA ILE A 2 21.67 11.47 20.31
C ILE A 2 20.35 11.94 19.68
N ARG A 3 20.42 12.55 18.50
CA ARG A 3 19.25 12.83 17.68
C ARG A 3 18.84 11.51 17.01
N VAL A 4 17.79 10.90 17.52
CA VAL A 4 17.09 9.83 16.82
C VAL A 4 16.15 10.52 15.83
N THR A 5 16.61 10.70 14.60
CA THR A 5 15.72 10.99 13.45
C THR A 5 15.24 9.65 12.92
N GLY A 6 14.26 9.07 13.59
CA GLY A 6 13.57 7.90 13.10
C GLY A 6 12.29 8.36 12.40
N ASN A 7 12.22 8.23 11.09
CA ASN A 7 10.96 8.24 10.36
C ASN A 7 10.19 7.00 10.80
N ASN A 8 9.32 7.17 11.78
CA ASN A 8 8.50 6.11 12.35
C ASN A 8 7.10 6.09 11.73
N SER A 9 7.04 5.99 10.43
CA SER A 9 5.82 5.50 9.80
C SER A 9 5.78 3.99 9.96
N LEU A 10 4.90 3.47 10.81
CA LEU A 10 4.77 2.04 11.07
C LEU A 10 4.39 1.28 9.79
N LEU A 11 3.40 1.78 9.05
CA LEU A 11 2.90 1.13 7.84
C LEU A 11 3.80 1.39 6.64
N MET A 12 4.19 2.65 6.41
CA MET A 12 5.01 3.02 5.26
C MET A 12 6.44 2.55 5.37
N SER A 13 7.03 2.48 6.58
CA SER A 13 8.33 1.84 6.80
C SER A 13 8.29 0.34 6.44
N SER A 14 7.17 -0.33 6.70
CA SER A 14 7.00 -1.74 6.34
C SER A 14 6.75 -1.96 4.85
N LEU A 15 6.12 -1.00 4.15
CA LEU A 15 5.86 -1.04 2.72
C LEU A 15 7.03 -0.48 1.88
N ASN A 16 7.83 0.43 2.45
CA ASN A 16 8.88 1.18 1.76
C ASN A 16 10.29 0.77 2.22
N THR A 17 10.48 -0.48 2.63
CA THR A 17 11.82 -1.00 2.92
C THR A 17 12.62 -1.09 1.63
N ASP A 18 13.43 -0.07 1.40
CA ASP A 18 14.38 0.18 0.33
C ASP A 18 13.79 0.63 -1.02
N THR A 19 14.30 1.76 -1.49
CA THR A 19 14.23 2.28 -2.87
C THR A 19 14.64 1.24 -3.92
N ASP A 20 15.33 0.17 -3.50
CA ASP A 20 15.71 -0.98 -4.33
C ASP A 20 14.58 -2.01 -4.53
N ASN A 21 13.54 -2.04 -3.68
CA ASN A 21 12.45 -3.02 -3.81
C ASN A 21 11.42 -2.65 -4.89
N ASP A 22 11.23 -1.38 -5.18
CA ASP A 22 10.41 -0.93 -6.31
C ASP A 22 10.98 -1.40 -7.65
N THR A 23 12.31 -1.31 -7.78
CA THR A 23 13.04 -1.86 -8.92
C THR A 23 12.94 -3.39 -8.91
N LYS A 24 12.98 -4.04 -7.75
CA LYS A 24 12.89 -5.51 -7.66
C LYS A 24 11.54 -6.07 -8.06
N VAL A 25 10.41 -5.46 -7.66
CA VAL A 25 9.08 -5.92 -8.10
C VAL A 25 8.93 -5.71 -9.60
N VAL A 26 9.30 -4.53 -10.12
CA VAL A 26 9.25 -4.23 -11.56
C VAL A 26 10.31 -5.03 -12.34
N ASP A 27 11.53 -5.19 -11.81
CA ASP A 27 12.60 -5.96 -12.47
C ASP A 27 12.37 -7.47 -12.38
N LEU A 28 11.79 -7.98 -11.29
CA LEU A 28 11.39 -9.39 -11.20
C LEU A 28 10.21 -9.69 -12.13
N LEU A 29 9.28 -8.75 -12.29
CA LEU A 29 8.22 -8.85 -13.29
C LEU A 29 8.80 -8.75 -14.72
N LYS A 30 9.77 -7.86 -14.98
CA LYS A 30 10.49 -7.78 -16.25
C LYS A 30 11.34 -9.01 -16.52
N LYS A 31 12.09 -9.50 -15.54
CA LYS A 31 12.95 -10.68 -15.66
C LYS A 31 12.15 -11.97 -15.88
N SER A 32 10.91 -12.05 -15.32
CA SER A 32 10.01 -13.15 -15.64
C SER A 32 9.48 -13.07 -17.07
N SER A 33 9.24 -11.87 -17.59
CA SER A 33 8.82 -11.66 -18.99
C SER A 33 9.94 -11.94 -19.99
N GLU A 34 11.22 -11.79 -19.62
CA GLU A 34 12.37 -12.12 -20.47
C GLU A 34 12.68 -13.61 -20.52
N THR A 35 12.39 -14.35 -19.44
CA THR A 35 12.57 -15.82 -19.42
C THR A 35 11.44 -16.54 -20.18
N GLU A 36 10.29 -15.91 -20.35
CA GLU A 36 9.13 -16.44 -21.08
C GLU A 36 9.08 -16.09 -22.57
N LYS A 37 10.13 -15.46 -23.14
CA LYS A 37 10.21 -15.13 -24.59
C LYS A 37 10.09 -16.35 -25.52
N ASN A 38 9.99 -17.55 -25.00
CA ASN A 38 9.80 -18.77 -25.79
C ASN A 38 8.43 -19.46 -25.59
N SER A 39 7.50 -18.85 -24.87
CA SER A 39 6.13 -19.34 -24.75
C SER A 39 5.18 -18.27 -25.25
N LYS A 40 4.32 -18.57 -26.21
CA LYS A 40 3.20 -17.70 -26.64
C LYS A 40 2.41 -17.29 -25.40
N ILE A 41 2.73 -16.10 -24.82
CA ILE A 41 1.90 -15.49 -23.80
C ILE A 41 0.59 -15.18 -24.51
N THR A 42 -0.47 -15.90 -24.18
CA THR A 42 -1.81 -15.61 -24.67
C THR A 42 -2.18 -14.21 -24.19
N GLY A 43 -2.88 -13.42 -24.99
CA GLY A 43 -3.23 -12.01 -24.70
C GLY A 43 -3.81 -11.82 -23.29
N LYS A 44 -4.53 -12.81 -22.74
CA LYS A 44 -5.05 -12.81 -21.37
C LYS A 44 -3.97 -12.64 -20.29
N LYS A 45 -2.86 -13.37 -20.38
CA LYS A 45 -1.76 -13.23 -19.41
C LYS A 45 -1.07 -11.87 -19.47
N SER A 46 -0.99 -11.25 -20.65
CA SER A 46 -0.46 -9.90 -20.79
C SER A 46 -1.34 -8.87 -20.07
N GLU A 47 -2.65 -8.98 -20.17
CA GLU A 47 -3.61 -8.10 -19.50
C GLU A 47 -3.54 -8.26 -17.96
N GLU A 48 -3.37 -9.50 -17.48
CA GLU A 48 -3.20 -9.79 -16.05
C GLU A 48 -1.91 -9.15 -15.49
N TYR A 49 -0.78 -9.24 -16.20
CA TYR A 49 0.46 -8.55 -15.83
C TYR A 49 0.31 -7.02 -15.83
N ASP A 50 -0.37 -6.46 -16.82
CA ASP A 50 -0.62 -5.03 -16.89
C ASP A 50 -1.53 -4.56 -15.75
N SER A 51 -2.50 -5.38 -15.34
CA SER A 51 -3.34 -5.12 -14.17
C SER A 51 -2.53 -5.06 -12.87
N VAL A 52 -1.63 -6.03 -12.63
CA VAL A 52 -0.73 -6.02 -11.47
C VAL A 52 0.15 -4.77 -11.47
N LYS A 53 0.75 -4.44 -12.61
CA LYS A 53 1.59 -3.25 -12.75
C LYS A 53 0.83 -1.96 -12.46
N LYS A 54 -0.39 -1.84 -12.96
CA LYS A 54 -1.26 -0.68 -12.75
C LYS A 54 -1.64 -0.57 -11.27
N SER A 55 -2.11 -1.64 -10.65
CA SER A 55 -2.50 -1.66 -9.23
C SER A 55 -1.32 -1.38 -8.30
N ALA A 56 -0.14 -1.93 -8.58
CA ALA A 56 1.08 -1.64 -7.83
C ALA A 56 1.50 -0.16 -7.95
N SER A 57 1.38 0.43 -9.15
CA SER A 57 1.69 1.85 -9.36
C SER A 57 0.69 2.76 -8.64
N SER A 58 -0.60 2.39 -8.60
CA SER A 58 -1.62 3.15 -7.87
C SER A 58 -1.37 3.10 -6.37
N LEU A 59 -1.10 1.90 -5.81
CA LEU A 59 -0.79 1.75 -4.39
C LEU A 59 0.47 2.55 -4.00
N LYS A 60 1.51 2.50 -4.83
CA LYS A 60 2.71 3.31 -4.61
C LYS A 60 2.41 4.80 -4.59
N ALA A 61 1.59 5.29 -5.51
CA ALA A 61 1.24 6.70 -5.58
C ALA A 61 0.45 7.16 -4.35
N SER A 62 -0.57 6.41 -3.91
CA SER A 62 -1.33 6.74 -2.70
C SER A 62 -0.48 6.63 -1.43
N ALA A 63 0.38 5.61 -1.33
CA ALA A 63 1.33 5.44 -0.24
C ALA A 63 2.33 6.59 -0.16
N ALA A 64 2.89 7.03 -1.29
CA ALA A 64 3.87 8.12 -1.34
C ALA A 64 3.28 9.43 -0.79
N VAL A 65 2.05 9.77 -1.17
CA VAL A 65 1.38 10.99 -0.66
C VAL A 65 1.06 10.87 0.83
N LEU A 66 0.65 9.69 1.32
CA LEU A 66 0.40 9.48 2.75
C LEU A 66 1.67 9.56 3.59
N SER A 67 2.81 9.10 3.06
CA SER A 67 4.11 9.13 3.77
C SER A 67 4.85 10.46 3.65
N GLU A 68 4.34 11.41 2.87
CA GLU A 68 4.96 12.74 2.72
C GLU A 68 4.95 13.49 4.04
N THR A 69 6.11 14.06 4.41
CA THR A 69 6.30 14.81 5.65
C THR A 69 6.60 16.28 5.33
N GLY A 70 6.44 17.16 6.34
CA GLY A 70 6.69 18.60 6.19
C GLY A 70 5.40 19.40 6.01
N GLU A 71 5.56 20.71 5.78
CA GLU A 71 4.45 21.67 5.74
C GLU A 71 3.49 21.45 4.56
N ASP A 72 3.99 20.88 3.47
CA ASP A 72 3.20 20.58 2.27
C ASP A 72 2.47 19.24 2.32
N SER A 73 2.73 18.40 3.34
CA SER A 73 2.09 17.09 3.48
C SER A 73 0.58 17.19 3.64
N ILE A 74 -0.15 16.18 3.24
CA ILE A 74 -1.61 16.12 3.39
C ILE A 74 -2.03 16.21 4.87
N PHE A 75 -1.21 15.66 5.78
CA PHE A 75 -1.46 15.77 7.21
C PHE A 75 -1.32 17.19 7.71
N ALA A 76 -0.25 17.91 7.33
CA ALA A 76 -0.05 19.30 7.73
C ALA A 76 -1.16 20.22 7.21
N LYS A 77 -1.57 20.05 5.97
CA LYS A 77 -2.70 20.79 5.36
C LYS A 77 -4.02 20.51 6.06
N ALA A 78 -4.28 19.25 6.44
CA ALA A 78 -5.48 18.89 7.20
C ALA A 78 -5.46 19.47 8.62
N GLU A 79 -4.31 19.47 9.29
CA GLU A 79 -4.12 20.11 10.61
C GLU A 79 -4.33 21.61 10.54
N GLU A 80 -3.77 22.29 9.53
CA GLU A 80 -3.88 23.75 9.36
C GLU A 80 -5.31 24.19 9.05
N SER A 81 -5.99 23.49 8.13
CA SER A 81 -7.36 23.83 7.73
C SER A 81 -8.43 23.35 8.72
N GLY A 82 -8.12 22.35 9.54
CA GLY A 82 -9.10 21.62 10.35
C GLY A 82 -10.03 20.71 9.54
N ASP A 83 -9.81 20.60 8.22
CA ASP A 83 -10.57 19.74 7.31
C ASP A 83 -9.74 18.50 6.92
N TYR A 84 -10.22 17.35 7.34
CA TYR A 84 -9.58 16.06 7.12
C TYR A 84 -10.19 15.26 5.95
N SER A 85 -11.11 15.84 5.19
CA SER A 85 -11.84 15.15 4.12
C SER A 85 -10.93 14.59 3.05
N ASP A 86 -9.93 15.35 2.61
CA ASP A 86 -8.96 14.93 1.59
C ASP A 86 -8.05 13.81 2.12
N LEU A 87 -7.62 13.90 3.38
CA LEU A 87 -6.84 12.84 4.03
C LEU A 87 -7.63 11.54 4.14
N ILE A 88 -8.88 11.61 4.58
CA ILE A 88 -9.78 10.44 4.65
C ILE A 88 -9.95 9.81 3.26
N SER A 89 -10.25 10.61 2.25
CA SER A 89 -10.40 10.14 0.86
C SER A 89 -9.13 9.49 0.34
N LEU A 90 -7.95 9.99 0.71
CA LEU A 90 -6.68 9.39 0.33
C LEU A 90 -6.44 8.05 1.04
N ILE A 91 -6.83 7.91 2.30
CA ILE A 91 -6.75 6.64 3.05
C ILE A 91 -7.71 5.60 2.44
N GLU A 92 -8.93 6.02 2.06
CA GLU A 92 -9.89 5.16 1.36
C GLU A 92 -9.31 4.69 0.02
N ARG A 93 -8.69 5.59 -0.73
CA ARG A 93 -8.01 5.27 -1.99
C ARG A 93 -6.85 4.29 -1.78
N PHE A 94 -5.99 4.53 -0.80
CA PHE A 94 -4.88 3.62 -0.45
C PHE A 94 -5.40 2.20 -0.16
N THR A 95 -6.48 2.10 0.63
CA THR A 95 -7.12 0.83 0.95
C THR A 95 -7.67 0.13 -0.30
N GLY A 96 -8.32 0.88 -1.19
CA GLY A 96 -8.80 0.38 -2.47
C GLY A 96 -7.66 -0.09 -3.40
N ASP A 97 -6.59 0.68 -3.49
CA ASP A 97 -5.41 0.36 -4.29
C ASP A 97 -4.72 -0.93 -3.78
N TYR A 98 -4.58 -1.10 -2.45
CA TYR A 98 -4.07 -2.32 -1.83
C TYR A 98 -4.93 -3.54 -2.17
N ASN A 99 -6.24 -3.42 -2.00
CA ASN A 99 -7.17 -4.51 -2.30
C ASN A 99 -7.13 -4.88 -3.79
N SER A 100 -7.05 -3.90 -4.68
CA SER A 100 -6.94 -4.11 -6.12
C SER A 100 -5.64 -4.81 -6.52
N LEU A 101 -4.53 -4.51 -5.82
CA LEU A 101 -3.27 -5.21 -6.04
C LEU A 101 -3.37 -6.67 -5.61
N LEU A 102 -3.98 -6.97 -4.45
CA LEU A 102 -4.19 -8.35 -4.01
C LEU A 102 -5.05 -9.16 -5.00
N GLU A 103 -6.10 -8.55 -5.56
CA GLU A 103 -6.94 -9.18 -6.59
C GLU A 103 -6.13 -9.45 -7.86
N SER A 104 -5.44 -8.46 -8.39
CA SER A 104 -4.63 -8.59 -9.59
C SER A 104 -3.53 -9.66 -9.44
N LEU A 105 -2.92 -9.78 -8.25
CA LEU A 105 -1.94 -10.84 -7.95
C LEU A 105 -2.60 -12.22 -7.89
N SER A 106 -3.83 -12.31 -7.39
CA SER A 106 -4.60 -13.57 -7.37
C SER A 106 -4.98 -14.02 -8.78
N ASP A 107 -5.40 -13.08 -9.64
CA ASP A 107 -5.81 -13.37 -11.02
C ASP A 107 -4.65 -13.86 -11.87
N LEU A 108 -3.43 -13.37 -11.60
CA LEU A 108 -2.22 -13.78 -12.32
C LEU A 108 -1.87 -15.26 -12.09
N ASP A 109 -2.26 -15.85 -10.96
CA ASP A 109 -2.15 -17.27 -10.60
C ASP A 109 -0.77 -17.88 -10.92
N THR A 110 0.27 -17.28 -10.37
CA THR A 110 1.65 -17.77 -10.45
C THR A 110 2.25 -17.93 -9.06
N ASP A 111 3.25 -18.82 -8.90
CA ASP A 111 3.98 -18.96 -7.63
C ASP A 111 4.57 -17.63 -7.14
N LYS A 112 5.02 -16.79 -8.06
CA LYS A 112 5.56 -15.47 -7.74
C LYS A 112 4.48 -14.53 -7.23
N SER A 113 3.34 -14.45 -7.90
CA SER A 113 2.22 -13.60 -7.46
C SER A 113 1.67 -14.05 -6.12
N ALA A 114 1.60 -15.37 -5.87
CA ALA A 114 1.23 -15.93 -4.58
C ALA A 114 2.20 -15.52 -3.45
N ASN A 115 3.52 -15.55 -3.71
CA ASN A 115 4.52 -15.11 -2.75
C ASN A 115 4.41 -13.61 -2.44
N TYR A 116 4.24 -12.75 -3.46
CA TYR A 116 4.03 -11.31 -3.24
C TYR A 116 2.74 -11.02 -2.48
N SER A 117 1.65 -11.69 -2.81
CA SER A 117 0.40 -11.58 -2.07
C SER A 117 0.57 -11.95 -0.60
N LYS A 118 1.32 -13.03 -0.31
CA LYS A 118 1.63 -13.45 1.06
C LYS A 118 2.48 -12.42 1.80
N GLU A 119 3.48 -11.83 1.14
CA GLU A 119 4.35 -10.80 1.72
C GLU A 119 3.56 -9.54 2.05
N LEU A 120 2.75 -9.02 1.11
CA LEU A 120 1.86 -7.88 1.34
C LEU A 120 0.91 -8.11 2.51
N LYS A 121 0.26 -9.28 2.57
CA LYS A 121 -0.62 -9.64 3.68
C LYS A 121 0.13 -9.71 5.01
N SER A 122 1.36 -10.21 5.02
CA SER A 122 2.19 -10.29 6.22
C SER A 122 2.54 -8.90 6.76
N ILE A 123 2.89 -7.95 5.88
CA ILE A 123 3.17 -6.55 6.24
C ILE A 123 1.95 -5.92 6.90
N ILE A 124 0.80 -6.03 6.26
CA ILE A 124 -0.46 -5.46 6.76
C ILE A 124 -0.89 -6.12 8.08
N SER A 125 -0.78 -7.44 8.17
CA SER A 125 -1.12 -8.17 9.41
C SER A 125 -0.23 -7.76 10.59
N GLY A 126 1.02 -7.42 10.33
CA GLY A 126 1.95 -6.89 11.33
C GLY A 126 1.51 -5.52 11.90
N GLN A 127 0.64 -4.80 11.20
CA GLN A 127 0.11 -3.49 11.58
C GLN A 127 -1.37 -3.53 11.97
N SER A 128 -1.96 -4.72 12.12
CA SER A 128 -3.40 -4.89 12.31
C SER A 128 -3.95 -4.15 13.53
N GLU A 129 -3.22 -4.09 14.63
CA GLU A 129 -3.64 -3.36 15.84
C GLU A 129 -3.67 -1.84 15.61
N ALA A 130 -2.67 -1.29 14.92
CA ALA A 130 -2.61 0.13 14.61
C ALA A 130 -3.69 0.52 13.59
N LEU A 131 -3.89 -0.31 12.58
CA LEU A 131 -4.97 -0.15 11.59
C LEU A 131 -6.34 -0.16 12.25
N GLN A 132 -6.60 -1.11 13.17
CA GLN A 132 -7.88 -1.23 13.87
C GLN A 132 -8.22 0.01 14.70
N LYS A 133 -7.25 0.64 15.33
CA LYS A 133 -7.46 1.88 16.11
C LYS A 133 -8.01 3.02 15.26
N VAL A 134 -7.67 3.06 14.00
CA VAL A 134 -8.13 4.09 13.06
C VAL A 134 -9.31 3.64 12.20
N GLY A 135 -9.95 2.52 12.52
CA GLY A 135 -11.13 2.03 11.81
C GLY A 135 -10.83 1.24 10.53
N ILE A 136 -9.62 0.72 10.39
CA ILE A 136 -9.25 -0.14 9.26
C ILE A 136 -9.00 -1.56 9.80
N THR A 137 -9.72 -2.54 9.28
CA THR A 137 -9.59 -3.95 9.68
C THR A 137 -9.11 -4.81 8.52
N VAL A 138 -8.55 -5.98 8.84
CA VAL A 138 -8.11 -6.96 7.84
C VAL A 138 -9.09 -8.11 7.83
N ASP A 139 -9.67 -8.42 6.67
CA ASP A 139 -10.59 -9.55 6.52
C ASP A 139 -9.86 -10.90 6.44
N SER A 140 -10.62 -11.99 6.36
CA SER A 140 -10.09 -13.37 6.24
C SER A 140 -9.26 -13.60 4.97
N ASN A 141 -9.44 -12.78 3.95
CA ASN A 141 -8.71 -12.84 2.68
C ASN A 141 -7.45 -11.95 2.68
N GLY A 142 -7.24 -11.20 3.76
CA GLY A 142 -6.15 -10.24 3.90
C GLY A 142 -6.43 -8.89 3.24
N LYS A 143 -7.69 -8.62 2.85
CA LYS A 143 -8.12 -7.32 2.34
C LYS A 143 -8.38 -6.35 3.48
N LEU A 144 -8.18 -5.06 3.20
CA LEU A 144 -8.51 -3.98 4.11
C LEU A 144 -9.98 -3.60 3.98
N VAL A 145 -10.64 -3.43 5.12
CA VAL A 145 -12.03 -2.99 5.24
C VAL A 145 -12.07 -1.76 6.12
N ILE A 146 -12.73 -0.70 5.66
CA ILE A 146 -12.86 0.58 6.38
C ILE A 146 -14.21 0.65 7.09
N ASP A 147 -14.18 1.01 8.36
CA ASP A 147 -15.31 1.60 9.07
C ASP A 147 -15.20 3.13 8.94
N GLU A 148 -15.98 3.70 8.03
CA GLU A 148 -15.95 5.13 7.74
C GLU A 148 -16.23 6.00 8.99
N VAL A 149 -17.13 5.55 9.87
CA VAL A 149 -17.49 6.30 11.08
C VAL A 149 -16.32 6.34 12.03
N THR A 150 -15.67 5.21 12.25
CA THR A 150 -14.48 5.11 13.10
C THR A 150 -13.32 5.87 12.48
N LEU A 151 -13.08 5.76 11.16
CA LEU A 151 -11.99 6.46 10.47
C LEU A 151 -12.15 7.99 10.55
N LYS A 152 -13.34 8.52 10.33
CA LYS A 152 -13.62 9.96 10.44
C LYS A 152 -13.41 10.51 11.85
N ASN A 153 -13.66 9.69 12.87
CA ASN A 153 -13.49 10.05 14.28
C ASN A 153 -12.14 9.59 14.87
N ALA A 154 -11.28 8.97 14.09
CA ALA A 154 -9.99 8.47 14.54
C ALA A 154 -9.11 9.59 15.10
N ASP A 155 -8.31 9.25 16.09
CA ASP A 155 -7.29 10.14 16.64
C ASP A 155 -6.30 10.52 15.53
N LYS A 156 -6.09 11.82 15.33
CA LYS A 156 -5.27 12.35 14.24
C LYS A 156 -3.79 12.01 14.42
N LYS A 157 -3.36 11.86 15.67
CA LYS A 157 -2.01 11.41 15.98
C LYS A 157 -1.83 9.94 15.61
N GLU A 158 -2.79 9.08 15.91
CA GLU A 158 -2.74 7.65 15.54
C GLU A 158 -2.71 7.49 14.01
N LEU A 159 -3.49 8.30 13.26
CA LEU A 159 -3.44 8.33 11.79
C LEU A 159 -2.05 8.75 11.31
N LYS A 160 -1.47 9.80 11.89
CA LYS A 160 -0.15 10.29 11.53
C LYS A 160 0.95 9.26 11.85
N ASP A 161 0.94 8.67 13.05
CA ASP A 161 1.91 7.67 13.47
C ASP A 161 1.85 6.40 12.59
N LEU A 162 0.66 6.08 12.04
CA LEU A 162 0.48 4.93 11.14
C LEU A 162 1.07 5.16 9.75
N PHE A 163 0.92 6.36 9.18
CA PHE A 163 1.26 6.65 7.78
C PHE A 163 2.52 7.50 7.58
N GLN A 164 2.96 8.25 8.57
CA GLN A 164 4.16 9.09 8.53
C GLN A 164 5.25 8.63 9.50
#